data_728ac845d95f04bf26a08cb315ae2eed
#
_entry.id   728ac845d95f04bf26a08cb315ae2eed
#
_cell.length_a   1.000
_cell.length_b   1.000
_cell.length_c   1.000
_cell.angle_alpha   90.00
_cell.angle_beta   90.00
_cell.angle_gamma   90.00
#
_symmetry.space_group_name_H-M   'P 1'
#
loop_
_entity.id
_entity.type
_entity.pdbx_description
1 polymer ?
#
loop_
_entity_poly.entity_id
_entity_poly.type
_entity_poly.pdbx_seq_one_letter_code
_entity_poly.pdbx_strand_id
1 'polypeptide(L)'
;MQISILGIDIGKNNCSVVGVDDHGAAVVRRTMRRQTLIEFVEKLPTCVIAMEACCGAHHLGRLFVARGYEVRLMSPEYVRPYVKAQKNDDRDAEGIAEAASRPTMRFVELKSQEQLDIQTLHRVRSRLV
;
A
#
# COMPACT_ATOMS: atom_id res chain seq x y z
N MET A 1 19.24 -8.66 5.58
CA MET A 1 17.79 -8.61 5.84
C MET A 1 17.07 -8.52 4.52
N GLN A 2 16.29 -9.52 4.22
CA GLN A 2 15.64 -9.62 2.92
C GLN A 2 14.13 -9.43 3.08
N ILE A 3 13.62 -8.35 2.48
CA ILE A 3 12.19 -8.06 2.47
C ILE A 3 11.61 -8.56 1.16
N SER A 4 10.61 -9.42 1.25
CA SER A 4 9.88 -9.92 0.10
C SER A 4 8.72 -8.98 -0.27
N ILE A 5 7.95 -8.57 0.72
CA ILE A 5 6.83 -7.63 0.57
C ILE A 5 6.93 -6.56 1.64
N LEU A 6 6.79 -5.30 1.23
CA LEU A 6 6.69 -4.17 2.14
C LEU A 6 5.24 -3.68 2.13
N GLY A 7 4.53 -3.90 3.23
CA GLY A 7 3.18 -3.37 3.43
C GLY A 7 3.26 -1.94 3.94
N ILE A 8 2.51 -1.04 3.33
CA ILE A 8 2.48 0.38 3.69
C ILE A 8 1.05 0.79 4.00
N ASP A 9 0.82 1.25 5.22
CA ASP A 9 -0.43 1.88 5.62
C ASP A 9 -0.25 3.39 5.57
N ILE A 10 -0.96 4.04 4.66
CA ILE A 10 -0.83 5.49 4.44
C ILE A 10 -1.77 6.20 5.42
N GLY A 11 -1.18 6.83 6.43
CA GLY A 11 -1.93 7.67 7.35
C GLY A 11 -1.97 9.13 6.90
N LYS A 12 -2.65 9.94 7.67
CA LYS A 12 -2.84 11.37 7.36
C LYS A 12 -1.51 12.13 7.34
N ASN A 13 -0.67 11.91 8.35
CA ASN A 13 0.63 12.60 8.48
C ASN A 13 1.80 11.65 8.37
N ASN A 14 1.62 10.39 8.77
CA ASN A 14 2.66 9.39 8.80
C ASN A 14 2.22 8.15 8.04
N CYS A 15 3.21 7.38 7.61
CA CYS A 15 2.99 6.06 7.02
C CYS A 15 3.60 5.01 7.93
N SER A 16 2.90 3.90 8.13
CA SER A 16 3.43 2.75 8.85
C SER A 16 3.85 1.69 7.85
N VAL A 17 5.01 1.10 8.04
CA VAL A 17 5.53 0.08 7.14
C VAL A 17 5.86 -1.19 7.92
N VAL A 18 5.54 -2.33 7.32
CA VAL A 18 5.95 -3.63 7.81
C VAL A 18 6.52 -4.41 6.63
N GLY A 19 7.78 -4.78 6.73
CA GLY A 19 8.44 -5.63 5.75
C GLY A 19 8.39 -7.07 6.21
N VAL A 20 7.98 -7.97 5.33
CA VAL A 20 7.94 -9.40 5.60
C VAL A 20 8.89 -10.14 4.67
N ASP A 21 9.44 -11.25 5.16
CA ASP A 21 10.31 -12.12 4.38
C ASP A 21 9.48 -13.14 3.56
N ASP A 22 10.17 -14.08 2.91
CA ASP A 22 9.52 -15.12 2.10
C ASP A 22 8.63 -16.06 2.91
N HIS A 23 8.83 -16.12 4.21
CA HIS A 23 8.02 -16.95 5.11
C HIS A 23 6.86 -16.17 5.76
N GLY A 24 6.72 -14.89 5.43
CA GLY A 24 5.68 -14.05 6.01
C GLY A 24 6.01 -13.49 7.39
N ALA A 25 7.25 -13.67 7.86
CA ALA A 25 7.68 -13.13 9.14
C ALA A 25 8.06 -11.66 9.01
N ALA A 26 7.60 -10.83 9.95
CA ALA A 26 7.93 -9.42 9.94
C ALA A 26 9.39 -9.22 10.33
N VAL A 27 10.16 -8.57 9.47
CA VAL A 27 11.57 -8.27 9.68
C VAL A 27 11.85 -6.78 9.88
N VAL A 28 10.90 -5.93 9.52
CA VAL A 28 10.96 -4.48 9.71
C VAL A 28 9.59 -3.97 10.14
N ARG A 29 9.59 -3.09 11.13
CA ARG A 29 8.40 -2.34 11.56
C ARG A 29 8.82 -0.91 11.82
N ARG A 30 8.24 0.05 11.10
CA ARG A 30 8.56 1.47 11.26
C ARG A 30 7.36 2.36 10.96
N THR A 31 7.37 3.54 11.57
CA THR A 31 6.45 4.63 11.24
C THR A 31 7.29 5.82 10.81
N MET A 32 6.92 6.47 9.71
CA MET A 32 7.69 7.55 9.16
C MET A 32 6.81 8.49 8.33
N ARG A 33 7.32 9.68 8.04
CA ARG A 33 6.65 10.62 7.14
C ARG A 33 6.78 10.14 5.70
N ARG A 34 5.86 10.60 4.82
CA ARG A 34 5.85 10.22 3.40
C ARG A 34 7.18 10.47 2.71
N GLN A 35 7.79 11.61 2.99
CA GLN A 35 9.08 11.95 2.38
C GLN A 35 10.18 10.98 2.80
N THR A 36 10.21 10.65 4.08
CA THR A 36 11.15 9.65 4.62
C THR A 36 10.86 8.26 4.04
N LEU A 37 9.58 7.94 3.82
CA LEU A 37 9.17 6.68 3.21
C LEU A 37 9.80 6.51 1.83
N ILE A 38 9.75 7.53 0.99
CA ILE A 38 10.31 7.46 -0.35
C ILE A 38 11.82 7.18 -0.29
N GLU A 39 12.54 7.90 0.58
CA GLU A 39 13.96 7.68 0.79
C GLU A 39 14.27 6.28 1.33
N PHE A 40 13.44 5.80 2.26
CA PHE A 40 13.58 4.46 2.84
C PHE A 40 13.43 3.38 1.78
N VAL A 41 12.40 3.48 0.94
CA VAL A 41 12.14 2.51 -0.12
C VAL A 41 13.26 2.51 -1.16
N GLU A 42 13.77 3.68 -1.52
CA GLU A 42 14.85 3.79 -2.52
C GLU A 42 16.12 3.06 -2.10
N LYS A 43 16.33 2.89 -0.80
CA LYS A 43 17.50 2.18 -0.26
C LYS A 43 17.29 0.67 -0.15
N LEU A 44 16.07 0.19 -0.36
CA LEU A 44 15.77 -1.23 -0.28
C LEU A 44 16.09 -1.94 -1.60
N PRO A 45 16.53 -3.20 -1.52
CA PRO A 45 16.54 -4.05 -2.71
C PRO A 45 15.13 -4.15 -3.29
N THR A 46 15.04 -4.52 -4.56
CA THR A 46 13.74 -4.68 -5.22
C THR A 46 12.85 -5.65 -4.44
N CYS A 47 11.64 -5.20 -4.11
CA CYS A 47 10.63 -6.00 -3.41
C CYS A 47 9.24 -5.59 -3.89
N VAL A 48 8.23 -6.30 -3.45
CA VAL A 48 6.83 -5.94 -3.72
C VAL A 48 6.40 -4.87 -2.73
N ILE A 49 5.81 -3.80 -3.22
CA ILE A 49 5.22 -2.74 -2.40
C ILE A 49 3.71 -2.94 -2.41
N ALA A 50 3.12 -3.12 -1.23
CA ALA A 50 1.69 -3.38 -1.07
C ALA A 50 1.02 -2.25 -0.30
N MET A 51 -0.14 -1.80 -0.78
CA MET A 51 -0.91 -0.70 -0.17
C MET A 51 -2.41 -0.92 -0.36
N GLU A 52 -3.22 -0.34 0.52
CA GLU A 52 -4.66 -0.23 0.28
C GLU A 52 -4.91 0.87 -0.76
N ALA A 53 -5.85 0.63 -1.66
CA ALA A 53 -6.18 1.57 -2.73
C ALA A 53 -6.81 2.85 -2.17
N CYS A 54 -6.17 3.99 -2.44
CA CYS A 54 -6.66 5.33 -2.13
C CYS A 54 -5.89 6.32 -3.01
N CYS A 55 -6.27 7.59 -3.02
CA CYS A 55 -5.60 8.59 -3.87
C CYS A 55 -4.08 8.64 -3.60
N GLY A 56 -3.69 8.64 -2.33
CA GLY A 56 -2.27 8.66 -1.96
C GLY A 56 -1.53 7.42 -2.40
N ALA A 57 -2.18 6.24 -2.35
CA ALA A 57 -1.58 4.98 -2.79
C ALA A 57 -1.36 4.96 -4.30
N HIS A 58 -2.27 5.50 -5.09
CA HIS A 58 -2.08 5.60 -6.54
C HIS A 58 -0.89 6.51 -6.87
N HIS A 59 -0.78 7.65 -6.19
CA HIS A 59 0.34 8.58 -6.38
C HIS A 59 1.68 7.91 -6.02
N LEU A 60 1.79 7.34 -4.83
CA LEU A 60 3.01 6.65 -4.40
C LEU A 60 3.31 5.43 -5.27
N GLY A 61 2.27 4.70 -5.65
CA GLY A 61 2.42 3.52 -6.50
C GLY A 61 3.04 3.85 -7.85
N ARG A 62 2.58 4.93 -8.49
CA ARG A 62 3.17 5.39 -9.76
C ARG A 62 4.65 5.73 -9.58
N LEU A 63 4.98 6.39 -8.49
CA LEU A 63 6.36 6.76 -8.18
C LEU A 63 7.24 5.54 -7.98
N PHE A 64 6.76 4.53 -7.25
CA PHE A 64 7.53 3.31 -7.00
C PHE A 64 7.65 2.44 -8.25
N VAL A 65 6.62 2.36 -9.08
CA VAL A 65 6.69 1.64 -10.37
C VAL A 65 7.75 2.29 -11.26
N ALA A 66 7.79 3.63 -11.31
CA ALA A 66 8.80 4.34 -12.08
C ALA A 66 10.23 4.05 -11.62
N ARG A 67 10.40 3.62 -10.36
CA ARG A 67 11.69 3.24 -9.80
C ARG A 67 11.98 1.74 -9.87
N GLY A 68 11.12 0.96 -10.54
CA GLY A 68 11.36 -0.45 -10.79
C GLY A 68 10.76 -1.42 -9.76
N TYR A 69 9.92 -0.93 -8.85
CA TYR A 69 9.26 -1.81 -7.87
C TYR A 69 7.94 -2.34 -8.43
N GLU A 70 7.61 -3.59 -8.06
CA GLU A 70 6.28 -4.12 -8.28
C GLU A 70 5.35 -3.55 -7.21
N VAL A 71 4.21 -2.99 -7.61
CA VAL A 71 3.24 -2.40 -6.70
C VAL A 71 1.94 -3.19 -6.76
N ARG A 72 1.41 -3.57 -5.61
CA ARG A 72 0.13 -4.25 -5.47
C ARG A 72 -0.81 -3.40 -4.63
N LEU A 73 -1.91 -2.96 -5.24
CA LEU A 73 -2.96 -2.22 -4.56
C LEU A 73 -4.15 -3.14 -4.34
N MET A 74 -4.75 -3.05 -3.15
CA MET A 74 -5.90 -3.87 -2.81
C MET A 74 -7.03 -3.01 -2.26
N SER A 75 -8.27 -3.40 -2.54
CA SER A 75 -9.43 -2.79 -1.92
C SER A 75 -9.38 -3.02 -0.41
N PRO A 76 -9.70 -2.01 0.43
CA PRO A 76 -9.68 -2.16 1.88
C PRO A 76 -10.50 -3.35 2.41
N GLU A 77 -11.61 -3.68 1.77
CA GLU A 77 -12.46 -4.79 2.17
C GLU A 77 -11.75 -6.15 2.08
N TYR A 78 -10.79 -6.30 1.17
CA TYR A 78 -10.02 -7.54 1.02
C TYR A 78 -8.85 -7.62 1.98
N VAL A 79 -8.40 -6.49 2.51
CA VAL A 79 -7.31 -6.44 3.48
C VAL A 79 -7.81 -6.70 4.90
N ARG A 80 -9.02 -6.22 5.20
CA ARG A 80 -9.57 -6.25 6.55
C ARG A 80 -9.50 -7.60 7.26
N PRO A 81 -9.78 -8.76 6.59
CA PRO A 81 -9.69 -10.06 7.25
C PRO A 81 -8.29 -10.42 7.76
N TYR A 82 -7.24 -9.78 7.24
CA TYR A 82 -5.85 -10.05 7.59
C TYR A 82 -5.32 -9.14 8.70
N VAL A 83 -6.10 -8.14 9.11
CA VAL A 83 -5.73 -7.25 10.19
C VAL A 83 -6.07 -7.92 11.52
N LYS A 84 -5.07 -8.01 12.41
CA LYS A 84 -5.25 -8.66 13.70
C LYS A 84 -6.10 -7.78 14.64
N ALA A 85 -6.69 -8.43 15.64
CA ALA A 85 -7.77 -7.85 16.47
C ALA A 85 -7.43 -6.53 17.16
N GLN A 86 -6.17 -6.27 17.47
CA GLN A 86 -5.77 -4.98 18.03
C GLN A 86 -5.38 -4.03 16.91
N LYS A 87 -6.23 -3.07 16.64
CA LYS A 87 -5.98 -2.10 15.58
C LYS A 87 -4.96 -1.07 16.05
N ASN A 88 -3.81 -1.09 15.40
CA ASN A 88 -2.86 0.01 15.41
C ASN A 88 -2.23 0.04 14.02
N ASP A 89 -1.47 1.08 13.73
CA ASP A 89 -0.93 1.28 12.38
C ASP A 89 -0.02 0.13 11.94
N ASP A 90 0.74 -0.45 12.87
CA ASP A 90 1.61 -1.59 12.59
C ASP A 90 0.80 -2.83 12.18
N ARG A 91 -0.33 -3.06 12.83
CA ARG A 91 -1.21 -4.20 12.52
C ARG A 91 -1.85 -4.05 11.16
N ASP A 92 -2.22 -2.82 10.80
CA ASP A 92 -2.80 -2.53 9.50
C ASP A 92 -1.77 -2.77 8.39
N ALA A 93 -0.55 -2.28 8.55
CA ALA A 93 0.53 -2.49 7.59
C ALA A 93 0.90 -3.97 7.45
N GLU A 94 0.93 -4.70 8.56
CA GLU A 94 1.17 -6.16 8.55
C GLU A 94 0.08 -6.89 7.78
N GLY A 95 -1.19 -6.52 8.01
CA GLY A 95 -2.33 -7.09 7.30
C GLY A 95 -2.26 -6.82 5.80
N ILE A 96 -1.82 -5.65 5.40
CA ILE A 96 -1.62 -5.28 3.99
C ILE A 96 -0.56 -6.19 3.36
N ALA A 97 0.58 -6.39 4.02
CA ALA A 97 1.64 -7.25 3.51
C ALA A 97 1.17 -8.70 3.38
N GLU A 98 0.46 -9.22 4.38
CA GLU A 98 -0.05 -10.57 4.34
C GLU A 98 -1.10 -10.75 3.24
N ALA A 99 -2.04 -9.83 3.11
CA ALA A 99 -3.05 -9.87 2.05
C ALA A 99 -2.40 -9.92 0.67
N ALA A 100 -1.38 -9.12 0.45
CA ALA A 100 -0.67 -9.05 -0.84
C ALA A 100 0.05 -10.36 -1.18
N SER A 101 0.37 -11.20 -0.20
CA SER A 101 1.04 -12.47 -0.40
C SER A 101 0.10 -13.59 -0.85
N ARG A 102 -1.22 -13.39 -0.77
CA ARG A 102 -2.19 -14.45 -1.07
C ARG A 102 -2.34 -14.69 -2.56
N PRO A 103 -2.30 -15.97 -3.01
CA PRO A 103 -2.35 -16.28 -4.44
C PRO A 103 -3.63 -15.86 -5.15
N THR A 104 -4.75 -15.79 -4.41
CA THR A 104 -6.07 -15.49 -4.99
C THR A 104 -6.47 -14.03 -4.79
N MET A 105 -5.57 -13.19 -4.26
CA MET A 105 -5.88 -11.79 -4.02
C MET A 105 -6.05 -11.03 -5.34
N ARG A 106 -7.08 -10.20 -5.41
CA ARG A 106 -7.32 -9.32 -6.55
C ARG A 106 -6.71 -7.95 -6.30
N PHE A 107 -5.93 -7.49 -7.26
CA PHE A 107 -5.27 -6.21 -7.18
C PHE A 107 -5.97 -5.16 -8.03
N VAL A 108 -5.96 -3.93 -7.54
CA VAL A 108 -6.52 -2.77 -8.23
C VAL A 108 -5.43 -2.20 -9.15
N GLU A 109 -5.81 -1.83 -10.38
CA GLU A 109 -4.87 -1.18 -11.29
C GLU A 109 -4.49 0.22 -10.80
N LEU A 110 -3.23 0.59 -11.00
CA LEU A 110 -2.79 1.95 -10.76
C LEU A 110 -3.47 2.90 -11.75
N LYS A 111 -4.06 3.97 -11.22
CA LYS A 111 -4.72 5.00 -12.02
C LYS A 111 -3.83 6.24 -12.13
N SER A 112 -3.87 6.90 -13.28
CA SER A 112 -3.24 8.19 -13.46
C SER A 112 -4.03 9.25 -12.68
N GLN A 113 -3.43 10.43 -12.48
CA GLN A 113 -4.13 11.54 -11.85
C GLN A 113 -5.37 11.93 -12.65
N GLU A 114 -5.25 11.92 -13.98
CA GLU A 114 -6.36 12.22 -14.88
C GLU A 114 -7.53 11.24 -14.68
N GLN A 115 -7.25 9.94 -14.57
CA GLN A 115 -8.28 8.93 -14.33
C GLN A 115 -8.97 9.13 -12.97
N LEU A 116 -8.23 9.50 -11.94
CA LEU A 116 -8.79 9.80 -10.63
C LEU A 116 -9.69 11.03 -10.66
N ASP A 117 -9.30 12.06 -11.39
CA ASP A 117 -10.08 13.29 -11.54
C ASP A 117 -11.40 13.01 -12.25
N ILE A 118 -11.38 12.23 -13.31
CA ILE A 118 -12.58 11.82 -14.04
C ILE A 118 -13.52 11.02 -13.12
N GLN A 119 -12.99 10.11 -12.34
CA GLN A 119 -13.78 9.32 -11.40
C GLN A 119 -14.48 10.21 -10.36
N THR A 120 -13.78 11.21 -9.85
CA THR A 120 -14.33 12.18 -8.90
C THR A 120 -15.47 12.98 -9.52
N LEU A 121 -15.31 13.43 -10.76
CA LEU A 121 -16.35 14.16 -11.50
C LEU A 121 -17.61 13.31 -11.67
N HIS A 122 -17.47 12.05 -12.01
CA HIS A 122 -18.60 11.13 -12.14
C HIS A 122 -19.34 10.94 -10.81
N ARG A 123 -18.64 10.82 -9.71
CA ARG A 123 -19.23 10.68 -8.37
C ARG A 123 -20.03 11.93 -7.99
N VAL A 124 -19.49 13.10 -8.24
CA VAL A 124 -20.16 14.37 -7.96
C VAL A 124 -21.43 14.47 -8.81
N ARG A 125 -21.35 14.17 -10.11
CA ARG A 125 -22.49 14.20 -11.01
C ARG A 125 -23.62 13.29 -10.53
N SER A 126 -23.29 12.07 -10.10
CA SER A 126 -24.28 11.12 -9.59
C SER A 126 -25.01 11.62 -8.36
N ARG A 127 -24.36 12.44 -7.53
CA ARG A 127 -24.96 13.01 -6.32
C ARG A 127 -25.87 14.19 -6.62
N LEU A 128 -25.68 14.86 -7.72
CA LEU A 128 -26.45 16.04 -8.10
C LEU A 128 -27.75 15.70 -8.87
N VAL A 129 -27.88 14.47 -9.33
CA VAL A 129 -29.04 13.98 -10.06
C VAL A 129 -30.06 13.28 -9.11
#